data_c1042fdc96274e4f22065eff44c8150e
#
_entry.id   c1042fdc96274e4f22065eff44c8150e
#
_cell.length_a   1.000
_cell.length_b   1.000
_cell.length_c   1.000
_cell.angle_alpha   90.00
_cell.angle_beta   90.00
_cell.angle_gamma   90.00
#
_symmetry.space_group_name_H-M   'P 1'
#
loop_
_entity.id
_entity.type
_entity.pdbx_description
1 polymer ?
#
loop_
_entity_poly.entity_id
_entity_poly.type
_entity_poly.pdbx_seq_one_letter_code
_entity_poly.pdbx_strand_id
1 'polypeptide(L)'
;MNRRNAFKFLSILGLAPLAARVQASTPVVAPEIVDRKYWLRVLVKIADPLLESLSRGELRKNMPVECKPGMDADRRKVTYLEAFGRLMAGMAPWLELGADNSEEGQLRKKYIALAQKSMKMAVDLQSPDFMNFTEGGQPLVDAAFLAHAILRAPNVLWKQLDETTKQQIVVAMKSSRVITPGYSNWLLFSAMVEAFLLFAGEQHDELRMDLAIRKHMEWYKGDGMYGDGPDFHWDYYNSYVIQPMLVDILGELMKYSKKYEKTFETVVKRAQRYADIQERLISPEGTFPAIGRSLPYRFGAFQLLAQMALQHRLSDELNPAQVRSALSAVIQRMIEAPDVFDSNGWLRIGFSGHQPNIAESYISTGSLYLCSVGLLPLGLPASDPFWADALMDWTSRKIWSGQDFKADHAIND
;
A
#
# COMPACT_ATOMS: atom_id res chain seq x y z
N MET A 1 47.54 61.43 30.00
CA MET A 1 46.90 62.72 30.34
C MET A 1 45.41 62.49 30.25
N ASN A 2 44.70 62.31 31.36
CA ASN A 2 43.76 63.24 32.00
C ASN A 2 42.68 63.75 31.06
N ARG A 3 41.43 63.70 31.28
CA ARG A 3 40.50 63.80 32.44
C ARG A 3 39.06 63.53 31.92
N ARG A 4 38.23 62.82 32.52
CA ARG A 4 37.22 63.13 33.60
C ARG A 4 36.05 64.02 33.20
N ASN A 5 34.87 63.49 33.57
CA ASN A 5 33.57 64.08 33.96
C ASN A 5 32.60 64.35 32.81
N ALA A 6 31.51 63.92 32.81
CA ALA A 6 30.32 63.66 33.69
C ALA A 6 29.11 64.36 33.03
N PHE A 7 28.01 63.73 32.94
CA PHE A 7 26.79 64.18 33.56
C PHE A 7 25.61 63.21 33.27
N LYS A 8 24.87 62.98 34.30
CA LYS A 8 23.67 62.17 34.42
C LYS A 8 22.52 62.76 33.61
N PHE A 9 21.71 61.89 32.95
CA PHE A 9 20.27 62.10 32.88
C PHE A 9 19.58 60.75 33.07
N LEU A 10 18.84 60.66 34.16
CA LEU A 10 17.89 59.59 34.45
C LEU A 10 16.70 59.78 33.55
N SER A 11 16.37 58.78 32.77
CA SER A 11 15.02 58.59 32.20
C SER A 11 14.53 57.22 32.62
N ILE A 12 13.60 57.25 33.53
CA ILE A 12 12.82 56.09 33.96
C ILE A 12 11.86 55.75 32.82
N LEU A 13 12.14 54.69 32.06
CA LEU A 13 11.21 54.06 31.14
C LEU A 13 10.78 52.75 31.77
N GLY A 14 9.49 52.70 32.12
CA GLY A 14 8.84 51.56 32.76
C GLY A 14 9.00 50.28 31.92
N LEU A 15 9.56 49.28 32.53
CA LEU A 15 9.53 47.89 32.06
C LEU A 15 8.14 47.32 32.37
N ALA A 16 7.25 47.32 31.37
CA ALA A 16 6.08 46.44 31.41
C ALA A 16 6.55 45.00 31.28
N PRO A 17 6.11 44.05 32.13
CA PRO A 17 6.47 42.66 31.94
C PRO A 17 5.76 42.13 30.70
N LEU A 18 6.56 41.74 29.70
CA LEU A 18 6.07 40.87 28.62
C LEU A 18 5.67 39.54 29.26
N ALA A 19 4.36 39.40 29.52
CA ALA A 19 3.81 38.09 29.83
C ALA A 19 3.93 37.22 28.56
N ALA A 20 4.96 36.38 28.51
CA ALA A 20 5.03 35.32 27.57
C ALA A 20 3.80 34.43 27.72
N ARG A 21 2.86 34.53 26.77
CA ARG A 21 1.79 33.55 26.65
C ARG A 21 2.46 32.23 26.36
N VAL A 22 2.62 31.41 27.38
CA VAL A 22 2.81 29.97 27.21
C VAL A 22 1.55 29.48 26.50
N GLN A 23 1.63 29.28 25.20
CA GLN A 23 0.61 28.51 24.51
C GLN A 23 0.59 27.14 25.17
N ALA A 24 -0.46 26.86 25.93
CA ALA A 24 -0.73 25.52 26.42
C ALA A 24 -0.74 24.59 25.19
N SER A 25 0.21 23.67 25.13
CA SER A 25 0.16 22.58 24.18
C SER A 25 -1.19 21.91 24.37
N THR A 26 -1.99 21.87 23.30
CA THR A 26 -3.20 21.05 23.25
C THR A 26 -2.83 19.66 23.77
N PRO A 27 -3.57 19.10 24.72
CA PRO A 27 -3.29 17.74 25.18
C PRO A 27 -3.33 16.82 23.97
N VAL A 28 -2.24 16.09 23.74
CA VAL A 28 -2.22 14.98 22.79
C VAL A 28 -3.28 14.02 23.33
N VAL A 29 -4.45 14.01 22.72
CA VAL A 29 -5.48 13.02 23.00
C VAL A 29 -4.80 11.67 22.73
N ALA A 30 -4.71 10.83 23.76
CA ALA A 30 -4.21 9.47 23.58
C ALA A 30 -4.99 8.86 22.41
N PRO A 31 -4.31 8.23 21.45
CA PRO A 31 -5.00 7.66 20.30
C PRO A 31 -6.08 6.72 20.82
N GLU A 32 -7.32 6.99 20.41
CA GLU A 32 -8.45 6.09 20.65
C GLU A 32 -8.02 4.69 20.23
N ILE A 33 -8.42 3.65 20.95
CA ILE A 33 -8.03 2.27 20.64
C ILE A 33 -8.44 1.98 19.21
N VAL A 34 -7.48 2.01 18.31
CA VAL A 34 -7.70 1.76 16.88
C VAL A 34 -7.81 0.26 16.69
N ASP A 35 -9.03 -0.22 16.71
CA ASP A 35 -9.41 -1.62 16.60
C ASP A 35 -9.64 -2.05 15.13
N ARG A 36 -9.97 -3.34 14.94
CA ARG A 36 -10.35 -3.90 13.65
C ARG A 36 -11.53 -3.14 13.01
N LYS A 37 -12.49 -2.64 13.78
CA LYS A 37 -13.63 -1.87 13.28
C LYS A 37 -13.20 -0.54 12.68
N TYR A 38 -12.19 0.11 13.26
CA TYR A 38 -11.62 1.31 12.68
C TYR A 38 -10.99 1.03 11.31
N TRP A 39 -10.17 -0.02 11.19
CA TRP A 39 -9.56 -0.39 9.92
C TRP A 39 -10.61 -0.72 8.86
N LEU A 40 -11.69 -1.40 9.24
CA LEU A 40 -12.82 -1.68 8.35
C LEU A 40 -13.50 -0.38 7.88
N ARG A 41 -13.74 0.58 8.79
CA ARG A 41 -14.30 1.88 8.38
C ARG A 41 -13.39 2.60 7.38
N VAL A 42 -12.07 2.55 7.58
CA VAL A 42 -11.10 3.13 6.65
C VAL A 42 -11.17 2.43 5.29
N LEU A 43 -11.14 1.09 5.27
CA LEU A 43 -11.24 0.32 4.02
C LEU A 43 -12.54 0.63 3.27
N VAL A 44 -13.66 0.63 3.96
CA VAL A 44 -14.98 0.94 3.39
C VAL A 44 -15.02 2.36 2.83
N LYS A 45 -14.52 3.34 3.58
CA LYS A 45 -14.47 4.73 3.14
C LYS A 45 -13.65 4.91 1.86
N ILE A 46 -12.55 4.17 1.71
CA ILE A 46 -11.73 4.17 0.49
C ILE A 46 -12.45 3.46 -0.66
N ALA A 47 -13.11 2.34 -0.39
CA ALA A 47 -13.65 1.45 -1.40
C ALA A 47 -15.01 1.90 -1.95
N ASP A 48 -15.86 2.50 -1.13
CA ASP A 48 -17.26 2.80 -1.46
C ASP A 48 -17.44 3.57 -2.78
N PRO A 49 -16.86 4.77 -2.95
CA PRO A 49 -17.14 5.57 -4.15
C PRO A 49 -16.71 4.86 -5.43
N LEU A 50 -15.60 4.09 -5.36
CA LEU A 50 -15.07 3.36 -6.50
C LEU A 50 -15.93 2.15 -6.87
N LEU A 51 -16.17 1.24 -5.92
CA LEU A 51 -16.89 0.00 -6.19
C LEU A 51 -18.38 0.23 -6.45
N GLU A 52 -19.01 1.16 -5.75
CA GLU A 52 -20.40 1.54 -6.02
C GLU A 52 -20.55 2.13 -7.44
N SER A 53 -19.61 2.96 -7.89
CA SER A 53 -19.65 3.52 -9.25
C SER A 53 -19.34 2.46 -10.31
N LEU A 54 -18.24 1.70 -10.15
CA LEU A 54 -17.82 0.72 -11.15
C LEU A 54 -18.84 -0.42 -11.32
N SER A 55 -19.44 -0.91 -10.22
CA SER A 55 -20.42 -1.97 -10.28
C SER A 55 -21.69 -1.62 -11.07
N ARG A 56 -21.92 -0.32 -11.33
CA ARG A 56 -23.03 0.22 -12.13
C ARG A 56 -22.61 0.71 -13.52
N GLY A 57 -21.32 0.62 -13.87
CA GLY A 57 -20.79 1.18 -15.12
C GLY A 57 -20.76 2.72 -15.13
N GLU A 58 -20.54 3.35 -13.99
CA GLU A 58 -20.54 4.80 -13.83
C GLU A 58 -19.19 5.35 -13.32
N LEU A 59 -18.13 4.53 -13.28
CA LEU A 59 -16.85 4.96 -12.72
C LEU A 59 -16.24 6.14 -13.49
N ARG A 60 -16.18 6.04 -14.81
CA ARG A 60 -15.64 7.11 -15.67
C ARG A 60 -16.43 8.43 -15.56
N LYS A 61 -17.70 8.34 -15.25
CA LYS A 61 -18.58 9.50 -15.03
C LYS A 61 -18.36 10.15 -13.67
N ASN A 62 -18.14 9.35 -12.64
CA ASN A 62 -18.18 9.81 -11.26
C ASN A 62 -16.81 10.10 -10.66
N MET A 63 -15.76 9.33 -11.05
CA MET A 63 -14.42 9.49 -10.47
C MET A 63 -13.70 10.71 -11.03
N PRO A 64 -13.32 11.70 -10.20
CA PRO A 64 -12.50 12.81 -10.64
C PRO A 64 -11.11 12.31 -11.04
N VAL A 65 -10.47 12.98 -11.99
CA VAL A 65 -9.08 12.68 -12.36
C VAL A 65 -8.21 13.86 -11.97
N GLU A 66 -7.72 13.82 -10.73
CA GLU A 66 -6.70 14.75 -10.28
C GLU A 66 -5.33 14.24 -10.74
N CYS A 67 -4.50 15.13 -11.31
CA CYS A 67 -3.15 14.84 -11.75
C CYS A 67 -2.35 16.14 -11.91
N LYS A 68 -1.06 16.05 -12.25
CA LYS A 68 -0.27 17.25 -12.60
C LYS A 68 -0.87 17.98 -13.81
N PRO A 69 -0.78 19.32 -13.83
CA PRO A 69 -1.18 20.11 -14.99
C PRO A 69 -0.55 19.59 -16.29
N GLY A 70 -1.35 19.44 -17.33
CA GLY A 70 -0.91 18.94 -18.63
C GLY A 70 -0.90 17.42 -18.78
N MET A 71 -1.15 16.65 -17.72
CA MET A 71 -1.19 15.18 -17.76
C MET A 71 -2.61 14.59 -17.86
N ASP A 72 -3.64 15.43 -17.86
CA ASP A 72 -5.04 15.00 -17.79
C ASP A 72 -5.43 13.98 -18.88
N ALA A 73 -5.12 14.29 -20.14
CA ALA A 73 -5.47 13.43 -21.28
C ALA A 73 -4.80 12.04 -21.21
N ASP A 74 -3.57 11.99 -20.70
CA ASP A 74 -2.83 10.75 -20.53
C ASP A 74 -3.36 9.96 -19.31
N ARG A 75 -3.53 10.62 -18.16
CA ARG A 75 -3.99 9.96 -16.95
C ARG A 75 -5.41 9.42 -17.05
N ARG A 76 -6.32 10.11 -17.76
CA ARG A 76 -7.67 9.59 -18.03
C ARG A 76 -7.71 8.25 -18.75
N LYS A 77 -6.68 7.88 -19.48
CA LYS A 77 -6.61 6.58 -20.16
C LYS A 77 -6.35 5.42 -19.21
N VAL A 78 -5.70 5.67 -18.07
CA VAL A 78 -5.13 4.61 -17.22
C VAL A 78 -5.64 4.63 -15.78
N THR A 79 -6.04 5.78 -15.25
CA THR A 79 -6.38 5.98 -13.83
C THR A 79 -7.46 5.02 -13.30
N TYR A 80 -8.37 4.52 -14.14
CA TYR A 80 -9.50 3.69 -13.71
C TYR A 80 -9.06 2.24 -13.41
N LEU A 81 -8.24 1.63 -14.27
CA LEU A 81 -7.66 0.32 -13.99
C LEU A 81 -6.68 0.42 -12.80
N GLU A 82 -5.92 1.53 -12.74
CA GLU A 82 -5.02 1.80 -11.63
C GLU A 82 -5.76 1.83 -10.29
N ALA A 83 -6.87 2.59 -10.21
CA ALA A 83 -7.69 2.67 -9.01
C ALA A 83 -8.24 1.30 -8.60
N PHE A 84 -8.85 0.60 -9.54
CA PHE A 84 -9.51 -0.67 -9.29
C PHE A 84 -8.50 -1.77 -8.92
N GLY A 85 -7.44 -1.97 -9.70
CA GLY A 85 -6.43 -2.99 -9.45
C GLY A 85 -5.73 -2.80 -8.10
N ARG A 86 -5.36 -1.56 -7.77
CA ARG A 86 -4.70 -1.23 -6.50
C ARG A 86 -5.62 -1.40 -5.29
N LEU A 87 -6.87 -0.90 -5.37
CA LEU A 87 -7.85 -1.13 -4.31
C LEU A 87 -8.06 -2.62 -4.07
N MET A 88 -8.28 -3.38 -5.14
CA MET A 88 -8.53 -4.80 -5.04
C MET A 88 -7.34 -5.56 -4.45
N ALA A 89 -6.09 -5.19 -4.80
CA ALA A 89 -4.90 -5.81 -4.22
C ALA A 89 -4.82 -5.67 -2.69
N GLY A 90 -5.30 -4.55 -2.15
CA GLY A 90 -5.38 -4.34 -0.69
C GLY A 90 -6.59 -4.98 -0.03
N MET A 91 -7.73 -5.00 -0.71
CA MET A 91 -9.00 -5.47 -0.16
C MET A 91 -9.18 -7.00 -0.26
N ALA A 92 -8.53 -7.63 -1.23
CA ALA A 92 -8.72 -9.04 -1.57
C ALA A 92 -8.62 -10.00 -0.37
N PRO A 93 -7.62 -9.93 0.51
CA PRO A 93 -7.54 -10.87 1.63
C PRO A 93 -8.73 -10.79 2.59
N TRP A 94 -9.28 -9.59 2.80
CA TRP A 94 -10.49 -9.44 3.60
C TRP A 94 -11.71 -10.07 2.92
N LEU A 95 -11.86 -9.91 1.61
CA LEU A 95 -12.95 -10.55 0.85
C LEU A 95 -12.84 -12.07 0.88
N GLU A 96 -11.62 -12.61 0.84
CA GLU A 96 -11.35 -14.06 0.81
C GLU A 96 -11.81 -14.77 2.08
N LEU A 97 -11.98 -14.09 3.21
CA LEU A 97 -12.60 -14.66 4.41
C LEU A 97 -14.06 -15.13 4.17
N GLY A 98 -14.68 -14.70 3.08
CA GLY A 98 -16.05 -15.09 2.72
C GLY A 98 -17.11 -14.45 3.60
N ALA A 99 -18.38 -14.70 3.27
CA ALA A 99 -19.52 -14.21 4.03
C ALA A 99 -19.82 -15.14 5.23
N ASP A 100 -20.23 -14.53 6.36
CA ASP A 100 -20.73 -15.24 7.52
C ASP A 100 -21.90 -14.45 8.16
N ASN A 101 -22.41 -14.93 9.30
CA ASN A 101 -23.56 -14.32 9.98
C ASN A 101 -23.20 -13.13 10.88
N SER A 102 -21.91 -12.79 11.05
CA SER A 102 -21.47 -11.62 11.79
C SER A 102 -21.82 -10.33 11.05
N GLU A 103 -21.83 -9.19 11.75
CA GLU A 103 -22.00 -7.87 11.15
C GLU A 103 -20.92 -7.63 10.07
N GLU A 104 -19.67 -7.96 10.37
CA GLU A 104 -18.56 -7.87 9.42
C GLU A 104 -18.73 -8.82 8.23
N GLY A 105 -19.20 -10.05 8.46
CA GLY A 105 -19.47 -11.02 7.40
C GLY A 105 -20.59 -10.59 6.45
N GLN A 106 -21.63 -9.93 6.95
CA GLN A 106 -22.68 -9.37 6.09
C GLN A 106 -22.18 -8.15 5.30
N LEU A 107 -21.34 -7.30 5.92
CA LEU A 107 -20.67 -6.20 5.22
C LEU A 107 -19.77 -6.77 4.11
N ARG A 108 -18.97 -7.79 4.41
CA ARG A 108 -18.09 -8.46 3.45
C ARG A 108 -18.86 -9.05 2.29
N LYS A 109 -20.04 -9.65 2.53
CA LYS A 109 -20.95 -10.15 1.48
C LYS A 109 -21.34 -9.06 0.49
N LYS A 110 -21.66 -7.84 0.98
CA LYS A 110 -21.94 -6.67 0.12
C LYS A 110 -20.74 -6.39 -0.79
N TYR A 111 -19.53 -6.30 -0.22
CA TYR A 111 -18.34 -5.93 -0.98
C TYR A 111 -17.85 -7.03 -1.91
N ILE A 112 -18.05 -8.30 -1.60
CA ILE A 112 -17.83 -9.42 -2.54
C ILE A 112 -18.71 -9.22 -3.78
N ALA A 113 -19.99 -8.96 -3.60
CA ALA A 113 -20.90 -8.73 -4.73
C ALA A 113 -20.52 -7.49 -5.55
N LEU A 114 -20.14 -6.39 -4.91
CA LEU A 114 -19.66 -5.20 -5.59
C LEU A 114 -18.36 -5.47 -6.37
N ALA A 115 -17.40 -6.16 -5.76
CA ALA A 115 -16.13 -6.51 -6.41
C ALA A 115 -16.34 -7.39 -7.64
N GLN A 116 -17.15 -8.43 -7.54
CA GLN A 116 -17.45 -9.34 -8.66
C GLN A 116 -18.16 -8.61 -9.81
N LYS A 117 -19.14 -7.74 -9.53
CA LYS A 117 -19.76 -6.88 -10.55
C LYS A 117 -18.75 -5.92 -11.18
N SER A 118 -17.88 -5.33 -10.36
CA SER A 118 -16.82 -4.43 -10.83
C SER A 118 -15.82 -5.15 -11.74
N MET A 119 -15.44 -6.39 -11.40
CA MET A 119 -14.60 -7.22 -12.27
C MET A 119 -15.21 -7.36 -13.65
N LYS A 120 -16.52 -7.71 -13.71
CA LYS A 120 -17.26 -7.84 -14.98
C LYS A 120 -17.24 -6.51 -15.75
N MET A 121 -17.57 -5.38 -15.11
CA MET A 121 -17.58 -4.08 -15.78
C MET A 121 -16.21 -3.69 -16.31
N ALA A 122 -15.15 -4.05 -15.61
CA ALA A 122 -13.77 -3.73 -15.99
C ALA A 122 -13.30 -4.44 -17.27
N VAL A 123 -13.79 -5.64 -17.56
CA VAL A 123 -13.30 -6.51 -18.65
C VAL A 123 -14.30 -6.78 -19.75
N ASP A 124 -15.58 -6.39 -19.59
CA ASP A 124 -16.60 -6.52 -20.62
C ASP A 124 -16.46 -5.41 -21.64
N LEU A 125 -16.17 -5.75 -22.91
CA LEU A 125 -16.05 -4.81 -24.02
C LEU A 125 -17.31 -3.96 -24.27
N GLN A 126 -18.47 -4.41 -23.80
CA GLN A 126 -19.72 -3.66 -23.91
C GLN A 126 -19.95 -2.71 -22.73
N SER A 127 -19.11 -2.78 -21.70
CA SER A 127 -19.21 -1.92 -20.53
C SER A 127 -18.77 -0.49 -20.86
N PRO A 128 -19.49 0.55 -20.40
CA PRO A 128 -19.01 1.93 -20.47
C PRO A 128 -17.72 2.16 -19.68
N ASP A 129 -17.43 1.29 -18.72
CA ASP A 129 -16.23 1.32 -17.87
C ASP A 129 -15.19 0.25 -18.27
N PHE A 130 -15.28 -0.33 -19.50
CA PHE A 130 -14.22 -1.20 -20.00
C PHE A 130 -12.84 -0.55 -19.84
N MET A 131 -11.92 -1.25 -19.24
CA MET A 131 -10.63 -0.69 -18.84
C MET A 131 -9.54 -0.88 -19.89
N ASN A 132 -8.57 0.03 -19.89
CA ASN A 132 -7.43 -0.02 -20.79
C ASN A 132 -6.37 -1.00 -20.26
N PHE A 133 -6.10 -2.05 -21.04
CA PHE A 133 -5.05 -3.05 -20.75
C PHE A 133 -3.85 -2.98 -21.71
N THR A 134 -3.87 -2.11 -22.72
CA THR A 134 -2.91 -2.19 -23.84
C THR A 134 -2.28 -0.86 -24.23
N GLU A 135 -2.97 0.27 -24.04
CA GLU A 135 -2.51 1.56 -24.56
C GLU A 135 -1.64 2.29 -23.52
N GLY A 136 -0.37 2.49 -23.82
CA GLY A 136 0.63 3.09 -22.93
C GLY A 136 1.41 2.06 -22.13
N GLY A 137 2.24 2.52 -21.19
CA GLY A 137 3.00 1.62 -20.29
C GLY A 137 2.24 1.22 -19.02
N GLN A 138 1.52 2.17 -18.45
CA GLN A 138 0.86 2.04 -17.15
C GLN A 138 -0.08 0.82 -17.03
N PRO A 139 -0.83 0.40 -18.05
CA PRO A 139 -1.76 -0.73 -17.93
C PRO A 139 -1.10 -2.05 -17.53
N LEU A 140 0.18 -2.28 -17.84
CA LEU A 140 0.89 -3.47 -17.33
C LEU A 140 1.02 -3.46 -15.81
N VAL A 141 1.30 -2.29 -15.23
CA VAL A 141 1.38 -2.10 -13.77
C VAL A 141 0.04 -2.44 -13.12
N ASP A 142 -1.03 -1.91 -13.68
CA ASP A 142 -2.36 -1.97 -13.10
C ASP A 142 -3.00 -3.35 -13.29
N ALA A 143 -2.76 -4.00 -14.44
CA ALA A 143 -3.10 -5.40 -14.67
C ALA A 143 -2.38 -6.32 -13.66
N ALA A 144 -1.12 -6.03 -13.32
CA ALA A 144 -0.39 -6.79 -12.32
C ALA A 144 -0.99 -6.66 -10.91
N PHE A 145 -1.44 -5.46 -10.50
CA PHE A 145 -2.14 -5.31 -9.22
C PHE A 145 -3.49 -6.05 -9.21
N LEU A 146 -4.23 -6.06 -10.32
CA LEU A 146 -5.47 -6.82 -10.44
C LEU A 146 -5.20 -8.33 -10.41
N ALA A 147 -4.17 -8.81 -11.10
CA ALA A 147 -3.70 -10.19 -11.05
C ALA A 147 -3.32 -10.60 -9.61
N HIS A 148 -2.58 -9.73 -8.90
CA HIS A 148 -2.19 -9.92 -7.51
C HIS A 148 -3.41 -10.02 -6.57
N ALA A 149 -4.44 -9.19 -6.80
CA ALA A 149 -5.70 -9.28 -6.06
C ALA A 149 -6.37 -10.65 -6.24
N ILE A 150 -6.43 -11.17 -7.46
CA ILE A 150 -7.02 -12.48 -7.74
C ILE A 150 -6.25 -13.60 -7.05
N LEU A 151 -4.91 -13.56 -7.08
CA LEU A 151 -4.07 -14.54 -6.38
C LEU A 151 -4.24 -14.48 -4.85
N ARG A 152 -4.51 -13.29 -4.29
CA ARG A 152 -4.80 -13.08 -2.86
C ARG A 152 -6.21 -13.51 -2.44
N ALA A 153 -7.16 -13.57 -3.38
CA ALA A 153 -8.55 -13.96 -3.11
C ALA A 153 -9.09 -14.93 -4.17
N PRO A 154 -8.46 -16.11 -4.33
CA PRO A 154 -8.78 -17.03 -5.42
C PRO A 154 -10.20 -17.62 -5.35
N ASN A 155 -10.81 -17.72 -4.17
CA ASN A 155 -12.16 -18.25 -4.06
C ASN A 155 -13.20 -17.23 -4.50
N VAL A 156 -13.12 -15.98 -3.99
CA VAL A 156 -14.15 -14.96 -4.26
C VAL A 156 -13.91 -14.17 -5.55
N LEU A 157 -12.67 -13.95 -5.94
CA LEU A 157 -12.30 -13.15 -7.13
C LEU A 157 -11.96 -13.99 -8.36
N TRP A 158 -12.08 -15.33 -8.26
CA TRP A 158 -11.87 -16.19 -9.42
C TRP A 158 -12.88 -17.33 -9.45
N LYS A 159 -12.88 -18.26 -8.47
CA LYS A 159 -13.71 -19.47 -8.54
C LYS A 159 -15.21 -19.18 -8.58
N GLN A 160 -15.67 -18.11 -7.92
CA GLN A 160 -17.07 -17.70 -7.87
C GLN A 160 -17.53 -16.84 -9.05
N LEU A 161 -16.62 -16.43 -9.95
CA LEU A 161 -16.98 -15.69 -11.15
C LEU A 161 -17.60 -16.62 -12.20
N ASP A 162 -18.49 -16.07 -13.04
CA ASP A 162 -18.99 -16.76 -14.21
C ASP A 162 -17.91 -16.98 -15.27
N GLU A 163 -18.05 -18.02 -16.09
CA GLU A 163 -17.02 -18.41 -17.07
C GLU A 163 -16.75 -17.32 -18.12
N THR A 164 -17.77 -16.55 -18.50
CA THR A 164 -17.60 -15.42 -19.44
C THR A 164 -16.69 -14.37 -18.85
N THR A 165 -16.92 -13.97 -17.60
CA THR A 165 -16.06 -12.99 -16.91
C THR A 165 -14.64 -13.52 -16.74
N LYS A 166 -14.45 -14.81 -16.40
CA LYS A 166 -13.12 -15.43 -16.33
C LYS A 166 -12.38 -15.35 -17.65
N GLN A 167 -13.03 -15.71 -18.75
CA GLN A 167 -12.45 -15.67 -20.08
C GLN A 167 -12.06 -14.22 -20.48
N GLN A 168 -12.92 -13.25 -20.17
CA GLN A 168 -12.65 -11.84 -20.43
C GLN A 168 -11.42 -11.33 -19.62
N ILE A 169 -11.31 -11.76 -18.34
CA ILE A 169 -10.11 -11.45 -17.51
C ILE A 169 -8.85 -12.04 -18.15
N VAL A 170 -8.89 -13.32 -18.57
CA VAL A 170 -7.75 -13.98 -19.23
C VAL A 170 -7.34 -13.22 -20.50
N VAL A 171 -8.30 -12.84 -21.33
CA VAL A 171 -8.05 -12.06 -22.57
C VAL A 171 -7.43 -10.71 -22.22
N ALA A 172 -7.96 -10.00 -21.22
CA ALA A 172 -7.45 -8.71 -20.77
C ALA A 172 -6.01 -8.83 -20.26
N MET A 173 -5.71 -9.83 -19.41
CA MET A 173 -4.37 -10.08 -18.89
C MET A 173 -3.37 -10.44 -20.01
N LYS A 174 -3.75 -11.33 -20.92
CA LYS A 174 -2.91 -11.68 -22.09
C LYS A 174 -2.67 -10.47 -23.00
N SER A 175 -3.64 -9.58 -23.14
CA SER A 175 -3.49 -8.37 -23.97
C SER A 175 -2.43 -7.40 -23.44
N SER A 176 -2.22 -7.34 -22.12
CA SER A 176 -1.18 -6.50 -21.51
C SER A 176 0.26 -6.90 -21.91
N ARG A 177 0.46 -8.10 -22.47
CA ARG A 177 1.76 -8.60 -22.96
C ARG A 177 2.37 -7.75 -24.08
N VAL A 178 1.56 -6.92 -24.77
CA VAL A 178 2.05 -5.97 -25.81
C VAL A 178 2.97 -4.91 -25.21
N ILE A 179 2.89 -4.70 -23.89
CA ILE A 179 3.68 -3.71 -23.18
C ILE A 179 5.00 -4.34 -22.75
N THR A 180 6.11 -3.79 -23.24
CA THR A 180 7.43 -4.19 -22.82
C THR A 180 7.74 -3.58 -21.45
N PRO A 181 8.03 -4.39 -20.40
CA PRO A 181 8.38 -3.85 -19.09
C PRO A 181 9.72 -3.12 -19.13
N GLY A 182 9.85 -2.02 -18.39
CA GLY A 182 11.13 -1.39 -18.14
C GLY A 182 12.10 -2.32 -17.38
N TYR A 183 13.41 -2.09 -17.54
CA TYR A 183 14.46 -2.88 -16.86
C TYR A 183 14.63 -2.43 -15.40
N SER A 184 13.61 -2.66 -14.59
CA SER A 184 13.44 -2.22 -13.21
C SER A 184 12.44 -3.15 -12.49
N ASN A 185 11.81 -2.66 -11.39
CA ASN A 185 10.68 -3.35 -10.74
C ASN A 185 9.56 -3.74 -11.71
N TRP A 186 9.49 -3.13 -12.90
CA TRP A 186 8.49 -3.43 -13.93
C TRP A 186 8.55 -4.88 -14.43
N LEU A 187 9.68 -5.54 -14.32
CA LEU A 187 9.78 -6.97 -14.63
C LEU A 187 8.83 -7.79 -13.73
N LEU A 188 8.62 -7.37 -12.48
CA LEU A 188 7.68 -8.05 -11.57
C LEU A 188 6.22 -7.86 -11.97
N PHE A 189 5.85 -6.75 -12.60
CA PHE A 189 4.50 -6.60 -13.12
C PHE A 189 4.22 -7.62 -14.22
N SER A 190 5.15 -7.76 -15.16
CA SER A 190 5.06 -8.78 -16.18
C SER A 190 4.98 -10.19 -15.58
N ALA A 191 5.83 -10.48 -14.59
CA ALA A 191 5.86 -11.79 -13.92
C ALA A 191 4.57 -12.07 -13.12
N MET A 192 3.96 -11.06 -12.50
CA MET A 192 2.72 -11.21 -11.73
C MET A 192 1.53 -11.57 -12.64
N VAL A 193 1.46 -10.95 -13.82
CA VAL A 193 0.46 -11.32 -14.84
C VAL A 193 0.62 -12.77 -15.26
N GLU A 194 1.88 -13.22 -15.50
CA GLU A 194 2.16 -14.61 -15.87
C GLU A 194 1.88 -15.60 -14.71
N ALA A 195 2.17 -15.22 -13.47
CA ALA A 195 1.82 -16.02 -12.30
C ALA A 195 0.30 -16.21 -12.17
N PHE A 196 -0.49 -15.18 -12.47
CA PHE A 196 -1.95 -15.32 -12.54
C PHE A 196 -2.37 -16.25 -13.69
N LEU A 197 -1.76 -16.15 -14.87
CA LEU A 197 -2.10 -17.02 -16.00
C LEU A 197 -1.75 -18.49 -15.70
N LEU A 198 -0.62 -18.75 -15.02
CA LEU A 198 -0.28 -20.07 -14.49
C LEU A 198 -1.37 -20.58 -13.53
N PHE A 199 -1.77 -19.76 -12.54
CA PHE A 199 -2.84 -20.08 -11.59
C PHE A 199 -4.17 -20.38 -12.28
N ALA A 200 -4.51 -19.63 -13.34
CA ALA A 200 -5.74 -19.83 -14.12
C ALA A 200 -5.70 -21.06 -15.03
N GLY A 201 -4.58 -21.79 -15.10
CA GLY A 201 -4.41 -22.95 -15.99
C GLY A 201 -4.23 -22.55 -17.45
N GLU A 202 -3.81 -21.33 -17.72
CA GLU A 202 -3.65 -20.75 -19.04
C GLU A 202 -2.20 -20.82 -19.54
N GLN A 203 -2.03 -20.65 -20.86
CA GLN A 203 -0.69 -20.51 -21.41
C GLN A 203 -0.02 -19.27 -20.80
N HIS A 204 1.07 -19.49 -20.08
CA HIS A 204 1.90 -18.50 -19.41
C HIS A 204 3.32 -18.51 -19.95
N ASP A 205 4.08 -17.45 -19.68
CA ASP A 205 5.46 -17.28 -20.12
C ASP A 205 6.41 -17.43 -18.92
N GLU A 206 7.00 -18.64 -18.79
CA GLU A 206 7.95 -18.93 -17.71
C GLU A 206 9.20 -18.04 -17.78
N LEU A 207 9.64 -17.62 -18.99
CA LEU A 207 10.82 -16.78 -19.13
C LEU A 207 10.62 -15.40 -18.49
N ARG A 208 9.43 -14.83 -18.59
CA ARG A 208 9.11 -13.52 -17.95
C ARG A 208 9.21 -13.64 -16.43
N MET A 209 8.72 -14.73 -15.84
CA MET A 209 8.81 -14.97 -14.40
C MET A 209 10.25 -15.24 -13.96
N ASP A 210 10.96 -16.15 -14.65
CA ASP A 210 12.35 -16.52 -14.33
C ASP A 210 13.30 -15.30 -14.46
N LEU A 211 13.13 -14.49 -15.51
CA LEU A 211 13.91 -13.26 -15.72
C LEU A 211 13.69 -12.26 -14.57
N ALA A 212 12.44 -12.00 -14.20
CA ALA A 212 12.13 -11.09 -13.12
C ALA A 212 12.75 -11.54 -11.78
N ILE A 213 12.60 -12.82 -11.44
CA ILE A 213 13.18 -13.40 -10.23
C ILE A 213 14.71 -13.27 -10.24
N ARG A 214 15.39 -13.73 -11.30
CA ARG A 214 16.86 -13.69 -11.40
C ARG A 214 17.38 -12.27 -11.31
N LYS A 215 16.75 -11.32 -11.99
CA LYS A 215 17.20 -9.93 -11.98
C LYS A 215 17.04 -9.29 -10.60
N HIS A 216 15.98 -9.56 -9.87
CA HIS A 216 15.86 -9.06 -8.52
C HIS A 216 16.86 -9.74 -7.57
N MET A 217 17.19 -11.01 -7.76
CA MET A 217 18.28 -11.63 -6.99
C MET A 217 19.64 -10.98 -7.27
N GLU A 218 19.93 -10.59 -8.53
CA GLU A 218 21.14 -9.84 -8.92
C GLU A 218 21.15 -8.40 -8.39
N TRP A 219 19.97 -7.74 -8.28
CA TRP A 219 19.82 -6.36 -7.81
C TRP A 219 19.71 -6.22 -6.29
N TYR A 220 19.92 -7.30 -5.56
CA TYR A 220 19.98 -7.23 -4.10
C TYR A 220 21.16 -6.38 -3.63
N LYS A 221 20.92 -5.48 -2.67
CA LYS A 221 21.89 -4.50 -2.18
C LYS A 221 22.39 -4.79 -0.75
N GLY A 222 21.85 -5.80 -0.11
CA GLY A 222 22.15 -6.16 1.28
C GLY A 222 21.07 -5.70 2.26
N ASP A 223 21.11 -6.27 3.45
CA ASP A 223 20.25 -5.94 4.60
C ASP A 223 18.74 -5.82 4.27
N GLY A 224 18.23 -6.77 3.49
CA GLY A 224 16.82 -6.81 3.09
C GLY A 224 16.43 -5.84 1.97
N MET A 225 17.36 -5.12 1.34
CA MET A 225 17.06 -4.09 0.35
C MET A 225 17.40 -4.55 -1.08
N TYR A 226 16.52 -4.25 -2.02
CA TYR A 226 16.74 -4.45 -3.45
C TYR A 226 16.85 -3.11 -4.18
N GLY A 227 17.66 -3.07 -5.25
CA GLY A 227 17.63 -1.97 -6.20
C GLY A 227 16.35 -1.99 -7.04
N ASP A 228 15.99 -0.83 -7.57
CA ASP A 228 14.93 -0.71 -8.59
C ASP A 228 15.59 -0.76 -9.98
N GLY A 229 15.88 -1.97 -10.43
CA GLY A 229 16.85 -2.21 -11.49
C GLY A 229 18.27 -2.27 -10.91
N PRO A 230 19.31 -2.00 -11.75
CA PRO A 230 20.70 -2.01 -11.31
C PRO A 230 21.02 -1.00 -10.22
N ASP A 231 20.28 0.11 -10.17
CA ASP A 231 20.54 1.22 -9.28
C ASP A 231 19.71 1.12 -7.99
N PHE A 232 20.27 1.64 -6.90
CA PHE A 232 19.58 1.74 -5.63
C PHE A 232 18.92 3.13 -5.51
N HIS A 233 17.65 3.12 -5.10
CA HIS A 233 16.91 4.34 -4.77
C HIS A 233 16.44 4.27 -3.34
N TRP A 234 16.66 5.33 -2.58
CA TRP A 234 16.12 5.44 -1.22
C TRP A 234 14.65 5.89 -1.29
N ASP A 235 13.78 4.92 -1.46
CA ASP A 235 12.32 5.10 -1.52
C ASP A 235 11.59 3.87 -0.97
N TYR A 236 10.27 3.84 -1.05
CA TYR A 236 9.45 2.73 -0.54
C TYR A 236 9.12 1.67 -1.59
N TYR A 237 9.78 1.65 -2.77
CA TYR A 237 9.45 0.66 -3.81
C TYR A 237 9.76 -0.79 -3.42
N ASN A 238 10.69 -0.99 -2.48
CA ASN A 238 10.88 -2.30 -1.87
C ASN A 238 9.59 -2.83 -1.23
N SER A 239 8.74 -1.95 -0.69
CA SER A 239 7.46 -2.29 -0.08
C SER A 239 6.26 -2.08 -0.99
N TYR A 240 6.25 -1.04 -1.85
CA TYR A 240 5.13 -0.84 -2.78
C TYR A 240 4.98 -1.96 -3.80
N VAL A 241 6.09 -2.57 -4.23
CA VAL A 241 6.11 -3.49 -5.38
C VAL A 241 7.06 -4.66 -5.18
N ILE A 242 8.37 -4.39 -4.98
CA ILE A 242 9.43 -5.37 -5.21
C ILE A 242 9.25 -6.61 -4.35
N GLN A 243 9.29 -6.49 -3.05
CA GLN A 243 9.24 -7.62 -2.15
C GLN A 243 7.85 -8.26 -2.08
N PRO A 244 6.74 -7.50 -1.98
CA PRO A 244 5.41 -8.10 -1.99
C PRO A 244 5.13 -8.97 -3.20
N MET A 245 5.49 -8.49 -4.41
CA MET A 245 5.26 -9.27 -5.62
C MET A 245 6.23 -10.43 -5.74
N LEU A 246 7.51 -10.24 -5.39
CA LEU A 246 8.52 -11.30 -5.45
C LEU A 246 8.16 -12.47 -4.51
N VAL A 247 7.70 -12.20 -3.29
CA VAL A 247 7.23 -13.20 -2.33
C VAL A 247 6.01 -13.95 -2.88
N ASP A 248 5.01 -13.24 -3.41
CA ASP A 248 3.75 -13.86 -3.84
C ASP A 248 3.91 -14.60 -5.18
N ILE A 249 4.73 -14.11 -6.13
CA ILE A 249 5.08 -14.83 -7.36
C ILE A 249 5.77 -16.15 -7.03
N LEU A 250 6.81 -16.11 -6.18
CA LEU A 250 7.52 -17.32 -5.77
C LEU A 250 6.61 -18.28 -4.99
N GLY A 251 5.76 -17.74 -4.10
CA GLY A 251 4.77 -18.52 -3.38
C GLY A 251 3.78 -19.24 -4.31
N GLU A 252 3.37 -18.59 -5.40
CA GLU A 252 2.54 -19.24 -6.43
C GLU A 252 3.28 -20.34 -7.15
N LEU A 253 4.51 -20.06 -7.64
CA LEU A 253 5.35 -21.02 -8.34
C LEU A 253 5.66 -22.26 -7.49
N MET A 254 5.83 -22.11 -6.18
CA MET A 254 6.08 -23.21 -5.25
C MET A 254 4.95 -24.25 -5.19
N LYS A 255 3.72 -23.89 -5.58
CA LYS A 255 2.60 -24.82 -5.67
C LYS A 255 2.76 -25.85 -6.81
N TYR A 256 3.56 -25.52 -7.82
CA TYR A 256 3.75 -26.32 -9.04
C TYR A 256 5.14 -26.95 -9.14
N SER A 257 6.17 -26.35 -8.53
CA SER A 257 7.55 -26.81 -8.66
C SER A 257 8.41 -26.41 -7.47
N LYS A 258 9.29 -27.32 -7.02
CA LYS A 258 10.31 -27.05 -6.01
C LYS A 258 11.56 -26.33 -6.54
N LYS A 259 11.60 -26.02 -7.84
CA LYS A 259 12.76 -25.36 -8.50
C LYS A 259 13.19 -24.09 -7.75
N TYR A 260 12.24 -23.37 -7.18
CA TYR A 260 12.50 -22.06 -6.54
C TYR A 260 12.55 -22.11 -5.00
N GLU A 261 12.55 -23.28 -4.37
CA GLU A 261 12.45 -23.43 -2.90
C GLU A 261 13.51 -22.60 -2.16
N LYS A 262 14.79 -22.77 -2.49
CA LYS A 262 15.89 -22.00 -1.88
C LYS A 262 15.79 -20.50 -2.14
N THR A 263 15.36 -20.12 -3.36
CA THR A 263 15.17 -18.71 -3.70
C THR A 263 14.05 -18.12 -2.87
N PHE A 264 12.96 -18.85 -2.69
CA PHE A 264 11.82 -18.43 -1.88
C PHE A 264 12.22 -18.24 -0.42
N GLU A 265 12.94 -19.18 0.18
CA GLU A 265 13.46 -19.07 1.55
C GLU A 265 14.33 -17.81 1.73
N THR A 266 15.25 -17.58 0.79
CA THR A 266 16.12 -16.39 0.79
C THR A 266 15.29 -15.10 0.69
N VAL A 267 14.33 -15.05 -0.22
CA VAL A 267 13.47 -13.89 -0.41
C VAL A 267 12.61 -13.61 0.82
N VAL A 268 12.05 -14.65 1.45
CA VAL A 268 11.28 -14.50 2.70
C VAL A 268 12.16 -13.97 3.83
N LYS A 269 13.37 -14.49 4.01
CA LYS A 269 14.33 -13.99 5.02
C LYS A 269 14.64 -12.49 4.82
N ARG A 270 14.87 -12.07 3.57
CA ARG A 270 15.11 -10.66 3.23
C ARG A 270 13.88 -9.78 3.48
N ALA A 271 12.69 -10.31 3.14
CA ALA A 271 11.42 -9.64 3.39
C ALA A 271 11.14 -9.46 4.89
N GLN A 272 11.45 -10.46 5.72
CA GLN A 272 11.38 -10.34 7.18
C GLN A 272 12.26 -9.19 7.68
N ARG A 273 13.52 -9.16 7.24
CA ARG A 273 14.43 -8.08 7.65
C ARG A 273 13.94 -6.70 7.24
N TYR A 274 13.43 -6.56 6.01
CA TYR A 274 12.90 -5.26 5.59
C TYR A 274 11.61 -4.88 6.34
N ALA A 275 10.78 -5.85 6.72
CA ALA A 275 9.63 -5.60 7.59
C ALA A 275 10.04 -5.11 8.98
N ASP A 276 11.12 -5.68 9.56
CA ASP A 276 11.69 -5.21 10.83
C ASP A 276 12.16 -3.75 10.73
N ILE A 277 12.84 -3.40 9.62
CA ILE A 277 13.25 -2.01 9.35
C ILE A 277 12.02 -1.10 9.21
N GLN A 278 10.98 -1.54 8.49
CA GLN A 278 9.77 -0.74 8.29
C GLN A 278 9.05 -0.44 9.62
N GLU A 279 8.94 -1.41 10.50
CA GLU A 279 8.33 -1.20 11.81
C GLU A 279 9.10 -0.17 12.63
N ARG A 280 10.45 -0.23 12.61
CA ARG A 280 11.33 0.71 13.30
C ARG A 280 11.31 2.13 12.71
N LEU A 281 10.99 2.28 11.42
CA LEU A 281 10.84 3.60 10.77
C LEU A 281 9.59 4.36 11.23
N ILE A 282 8.63 3.68 11.85
CA ILE A 282 7.43 4.33 12.38
C ILE A 282 7.77 5.03 13.69
N SER A 283 7.70 6.36 13.70
CA SER A 283 7.96 7.17 14.90
C SER A 283 6.94 6.93 16.00
N PRO A 284 7.22 7.30 17.27
CA PRO A 284 6.25 7.19 18.35
C PRO A 284 4.90 7.86 18.08
N GLU A 285 4.87 8.88 17.20
CA GLU A 285 3.69 9.67 16.84
C GLU A 285 2.97 9.11 15.58
N GLY A 286 3.41 7.96 15.03
CA GLY A 286 2.83 7.37 13.84
C GLY A 286 3.22 8.11 12.54
N THR A 287 4.34 8.82 12.53
CA THR A 287 4.93 9.38 11.31
C THR A 287 6.05 8.48 10.80
N PHE A 288 6.48 8.69 9.55
CA PHE A 288 7.63 8.01 8.95
C PHE A 288 8.34 8.94 7.95
N PRO A 289 9.59 8.68 7.57
CA PRO A 289 10.34 9.55 6.68
C PRO A 289 9.61 9.80 5.35
N ALA A 290 9.38 11.07 5.02
CA ALA A 290 8.78 11.49 3.75
C ALA A 290 9.87 11.59 2.67
N ILE A 291 10.40 10.44 2.24
CA ILE A 291 11.53 10.33 1.29
C ILE A 291 11.14 9.53 0.05
N GLY A 292 11.82 9.82 -1.04
CA GLY A 292 11.64 9.13 -2.31
C GLY A 292 10.39 9.59 -3.05
N ARG A 293 10.08 8.85 -4.09
CA ARG A 293 8.95 9.10 -5.01
C ARG A 293 7.68 8.38 -4.57
N SER A 294 6.55 8.75 -5.18
CA SER A 294 5.24 8.11 -4.99
C SER A 294 4.69 8.23 -3.56
N LEU A 295 5.06 9.26 -2.85
CA LEU A 295 4.56 9.53 -1.49
C LEU A 295 3.02 9.60 -1.39
N PRO A 296 2.26 9.99 -2.44
CA PRO A 296 0.79 9.94 -2.41
C PRO A 296 0.18 8.54 -2.22
N TYR A 297 0.96 7.47 -2.30
CA TYR A 297 0.49 6.11 -1.93
C TYR A 297 0.35 5.94 -0.41
N ARG A 298 0.70 6.94 0.38
CA ARG A 298 0.49 7.03 1.83
C ARG A 298 0.98 5.79 2.57
N PHE A 299 0.14 5.23 3.46
CA PHE A 299 0.46 4.03 4.24
C PHE A 299 0.59 2.74 3.40
N GLY A 300 0.36 2.80 2.08
CA GLY A 300 0.82 1.76 1.16
C GLY A 300 2.34 1.52 1.23
N ALA A 301 3.11 2.49 1.73
CA ALA A 301 4.53 2.34 2.05
C ALA A 301 4.83 1.14 2.97
N PHE A 302 3.86 0.67 3.72
CA PHE A 302 3.97 -0.46 4.64
C PHE A 302 3.32 -1.75 4.12
N GLN A 303 3.13 -1.88 2.79
CA GLN A 303 2.56 -3.09 2.19
C GLN A 303 3.31 -4.34 2.64
N LEU A 304 4.65 -4.32 2.63
CA LEU A 304 5.41 -5.51 2.99
C LEU A 304 5.22 -5.89 4.46
N LEU A 305 5.31 -4.93 5.38
CA LEU A 305 5.06 -5.20 6.81
C LEU A 305 3.67 -5.79 7.03
N ALA A 306 2.66 -5.22 6.36
CA ALA A 306 1.28 -5.71 6.40
C ALA A 306 1.13 -7.11 5.78
N GLN A 307 1.83 -7.40 4.69
CA GLN A 307 1.82 -8.70 4.03
C GLN A 307 2.52 -9.78 4.87
N MET A 308 3.66 -9.46 5.49
CA MET A 308 4.36 -10.40 6.36
C MET A 308 3.51 -10.75 7.60
N ALA A 309 2.76 -9.77 8.14
CA ALA A 309 1.77 -10.03 9.20
C ALA A 309 0.64 -10.94 8.70
N LEU A 310 0.02 -10.61 7.56
CA LEU A 310 -1.06 -11.40 6.95
C LEU A 310 -0.64 -12.87 6.72
N GLN A 311 0.59 -13.09 6.29
CA GLN A 311 1.11 -14.42 5.92
C GLN A 311 1.73 -15.18 7.11
N HIS A 312 1.64 -14.66 8.35
CA HIS A 312 2.30 -15.20 9.54
C HIS A 312 3.81 -15.43 9.33
N ARG A 313 4.46 -14.46 8.68
CA ARG A 313 5.89 -14.49 8.32
C ARG A 313 6.68 -13.33 8.92
N LEU A 314 6.15 -12.70 9.96
CA LEU A 314 6.96 -11.77 10.73
C LEU A 314 8.19 -12.49 11.30
N SER A 315 9.29 -11.77 11.51
CA SER A 315 10.44 -12.33 12.22
C SER A 315 10.10 -12.55 13.69
N ASP A 316 10.92 -13.32 14.40
CA ASP A 316 10.80 -13.52 15.85
C ASP A 316 11.00 -12.22 16.66
N GLU A 317 11.47 -11.17 15.99
CA GLU A 317 11.66 -9.83 16.58
C GLU A 317 10.36 -9.04 16.71
N LEU A 318 9.34 -9.35 15.90
CA LEU A 318 8.10 -8.59 15.79
C LEU A 318 6.89 -9.39 16.29
N ASN A 319 6.29 -8.89 17.37
CA ASN A 319 5.00 -9.41 17.80
C ASN A 319 3.87 -8.88 16.89
N PRO A 320 2.90 -9.72 16.46
CA PRO A 320 1.79 -9.28 15.61
C PRO A 320 0.99 -8.09 16.16
N ALA A 321 0.72 -8.06 17.48
CA ALA A 321 0.01 -6.95 18.11
C ALA A 321 0.82 -5.64 18.13
N GLN A 322 2.16 -5.73 18.20
CA GLN A 322 3.08 -4.60 18.06
C GLN A 322 3.00 -4.00 16.65
N VAL A 323 3.03 -4.86 15.61
CA VAL A 323 2.86 -4.45 14.21
C VAL A 323 1.50 -3.82 13.97
N ARG A 324 0.42 -4.38 14.57
CA ARG A 324 -0.91 -3.75 14.52
C ARG A 324 -0.88 -2.34 15.08
N SER A 325 -0.29 -2.14 16.25
CA SER A 325 -0.22 -0.82 16.88
C SER A 325 0.54 0.19 16.03
N ALA A 326 1.68 -0.20 15.47
CA ALA A 326 2.49 0.64 14.59
C ALA A 326 1.73 1.05 13.31
N LEU A 327 1.15 0.07 12.61
CA LEU A 327 0.37 0.32 11.39
C LEU A 327 -0.88 1.16 11.69
N SER A 328 -1.57 0.91 12.80
CA SER A 328 -2.73 1.68 13.23
C SER A 328 -2.40 3.15 13.42
N ALA A 329 -1.27 3.45 14.07
CA ALA A 329 -0.82 4.82 14.28
C ALA A 329 -0.57 5.57 12.95
N VAL A 330 0.06 4.90 11.98
CA VAL A 330 0.30 5.48 10.65
C VAL A 330 -1.00 5.68 9.88
N ILE A 331 -1.85 4.65 9.83
CA ILE A 331 -3.13 4.70 9.12
C ILE A 331 -4.00 5.84 9.66
N GLN A 332 -4.15 5.91 10.98
CA GLN A 332 -4.93 6.94 11.63
C GLN A 332 -4.37 8.34 11.30
N ARG A 333 -3.08 8.53 11.49
CA ARG A 333 -2.39 9.80 11.23
C ARG A 333 -2.63 10.32 9.82
N MET A 334 -2.60 9.43 8.81
CA MET A 334 -2.71 9.81 7.42
C MET A 334 -4.15 9.97 6.93
N ILE A 335 -5.07 9.14 7.42
CA ILE A 335 -6.48 9.17 6.98
C ILE A 335 -7.28 10.28 7.65
N GLU A 336 -6.92 10.64 8.88
CA GLU A 336 -7.59 11.72 9.63
C GLU A 336 -7.01 13.10 9.31
N ALA A 337 -5.95 13.18 8.50
CA ALA A 337 -5.44 14.47 8.04
C ALA A 337 -6.52 15.22 7.23
N PRO A 338 -6.58 16.55 7.33
CA PRO A 338 -7.58 17.36 6.60
C PRO A 338 -7.48 17.14 5.08
N ASP A 339 -8.61 17.17 4.39
CA ASP A 339 -8.69 17.15 2.93
C ASP A 339 -8.09 15.93 2.21
N VAL A 340 -7.96 14.79 2.90
CA VAL A 340 -7.56 13.50 2.29
C VAL A 340 -8.60 13.03 1.28
N PHE A 341 -9.86 13.33 1.55
CA PHE A 341 -11.00 13.02 0.67
C PHE A 341 -11.68 14.30 0.22
N ASP A 342 -12.25 14.27 -0.98
CA ASP A 342 -13.15 15.34 -1.42
C ASP A 342 -14.56 15.20 -0.80
N SER A 343 -15.47 16.12 -1.14
CA SER A 343 -16.85 16.12 -0.65
C SER A 343 -17.67 14.90 -1.07
N ASN A 344 -17.23 14.16 -2.10
CA ASN A 344 -17.88 12.96 -2.62
C ASN A 344 -17.20 11.67 -2.16
N GLY A 345 -16.18 11.77 -1.30
CA GLY A 345 -15.44 10.64 -0.73
C GLY A 345 -14.28 10.12 -1.59
N TRP A 346 -13.92 10.77 -2.69
CA TRP A 346 -12.77 10.40 -3.50
C TRP A 346 -11.46 10.84 -2.85
N LEU A 347 -10.44 9.98 -2.94
CA LEU A 347 -9.10 10.32 -2.47
C LEU A 347 -8.50 11.47 -3.27
N ARG A 348 -7.82 12.39 -2.57
CA ARG A 348 -7.09 13.53 -3.15
C ARG A 348 -5.58 13.30 -3.07
N ILE A 349 -4.85 13.86 -4.03
CA ILE A 349 -3.38 13.74 -4.09
C ILE A 349 -2.74 14.37 -2.84
N GLY A 350 -1.86 13.62 -2.19
CA GLY A 350 -1.08 14.09 -1.06
C GLY A 350 -0.54 12.96 -0.20
N PHE A 351 0.40 13.28 0.64
CA PHE A 351 0.99 12.42 1.66
C PHE A 351 0.22 12.56 2.99
N SER A 352 0.06 13.78 3.48
CA SER A 352 -0.73 14.12 4.67
C SER A 352 -1.70 15.24 4.30
N GLY A 353 -2.96 14.91 4.04
CA GLY A 353 -3.95 15.83 3.49
C GLY A 353 -3.86 15.98 1.96
N HIS A 354 -4.27 17.14 1.43
CA HIS A 354 -4.21 17.47 0.01
C HIS A 354 -2.94 18.25 -0.34
N GLN A 355 -2.05 17.64 -1.10
CA GLN A 355 -0.72 18.17 -1.43
C GLN A 355 -0.37 17.85 -2.91
N PRO A 356 -1.00 18.51 -3.89
CA PRO A 356 -0.87 18.12 -5.31
C PRO A 356 0.57 18.23 -5.85
N ASN A 357 1.39 19.11 -5.30
CA ASN A 357 2.77 19.30 -5.78
C ASN A 357 3.73 18.18 -5.39
N ILE A 358 3.37 17.32 -4.42
CA ILE A 358 4.21 16.18 -4.01
C ILE A 358 4.15 15.02 -5.01
N ALA A 359 3.18 15.04 -5.94
CA ALA A 359 3.00 14.00 -6.93
C ALA A 359 3.95 14.14 -8.11
N GLU A 360 4.45 13.04 -8.64
CA GLU A 360 5.11 12.96 -9.93
C GLU A 360 4.09 13.02 -11.08
N SER A 361 4.58 13.17 -12.32
CA SER A 361 3.71 13.28 -13.51
C SER A 361 2.84 12.05 -13.78
N TYR A 362 3.26 10.89 -13.32
CA TYR A 362 2.50 9.63 -13.47
C TYR A 362 1.42 9.43 -12.40
N ILE A 363 1.41 10.22 -11.33
CA ILE A 363 0.41 10.10 -10.26
C ILE A 363 -0.93 10.71 -10.70
N SER A 364 -1.99 9.98 -10.43
CA SER A 364 -3.38 10.46 -10.58
C SER A 364 -4.25 9.95 -9.43
N THR A 365 -5.54 10.29 -9.44
CA THR A 365 -6.50 9.79 -8.44
C THR A 365 -6.43 8.26 -8.29
N GLY A 366 -6.28 7.53 -9.39
CA GLY A 366 -6.16 6.07 -9.35
C GLY A 366 -4.97 5.56 -8.56
N SER A 367 -3.86 6.28 -8.63
CA SER A 367 -2.62 5.92 -7.93
C SER A 367 -2.77 5.83 -6.41
N LEU A 368 -3.67 6.65 -5.86
CA LEU A 368 -3.84 6.82 -4.41
C LEU A 368 -4.43 5.57 -3.74
N TYR A 369 -5.13 4.74 -4.49
CA TYR A 369 -5.76 3.52 -3.98
C TYR A 369 -4.75 2.45 -3.55
N LEU A 370 -3.45 2.63 -3.86
CA LEU A 370 -2.41 1.76 -3.32
C LEU A 370 -2.29 1.86 -1.78
N CYS A 371 -2.80 2.93 -1.16
CA CYS A 371 -2.85 2.99 0.30
C CYS A 371 -3.57 1.78 0.92
N SER A 372 -4.55 1.20 0.23
CA SER A 372 -5.33 0.05 0.73
C SER A 372 -4.48 -1.18 1.07
N VAL A 373 -3.30 -1.35 0.46
CA VAL A 373 -2.43 -2.50 0.74
C VAL A 373 -1.82 -2.48 2.15
N GLY A 374 -1.84 -1.34 2.84
CA GLY A 374 -1.50 -1.29 4.26
C GLY A 374 -2.56 -1.95 5.16
N LEU A 375 -3.76 -2.23 4.62
CA LEU A 375 -4.88 -2.87 5.33
C LEU A 375 -4.95 -4.40 5.13
N LEU A 376 -3.95 -5.01 4.48
CA LEU A 376 -3.88 -6.46 4.22
C LEU A 376 -4.20 -7.34 5.43
N PRO A 377 -3.78 -7.01 6.69
CA PRO A 377 -4.10 -7.80 7.87
C PRO A 377 -5.60 -7.93 8.19
N LEU A 378 -6.49 -7.15 7.56
CA LEU A 378 -7.94 -7.41 7.64
C LEU A 378 -8.33 -8.79 7.09
N GLY A 379 -7.48 -9.41 6.26
CA GLY A 379 -7.60 -10.80 5.83
C GLY A 379 -7.39 -11.85 6.92
N LEU A 380 -6.89 -11.47 8.09
CA LEU A 380 -6.81 -12.36 9.25
C LEU A 380 -8.16 -12.40 9.98
N PRO A 381 -8.59 -13.54 10.53
CA PRO A 381 -9.82 -13.59 11.33
C PRO A 381 -9.68 -12.74 12.61
N ALA A 382 -10.79 -12.30 13.18
CA ALA A 382 -10.79 -11.47 14.40
C ALA A 382 -10.15 -12.17 15.62
N SER A 383 -10.10 -13.50 15.61
CA SER A 383 -9.46 -14.33 16.65
C SER A 383 -7.95 -14.49 16.47
N ASP A 384 -7.38 -13.99 15.38
CA ASP A 384 -5.95 -14.06 15.15
C ASP A 384 -5.18 -13.22 16.17
N PRO A 385 -3.99 -13.65 16.63
CA PRO A 385 -3.15 -12.89 17.57
C PRO A 385 -2.90 -11.44 17.13
N PHE A 386 -2.82 -11.17 15.81
CA PHE A 386 -2.72 -9.80 15.29
C PHE A 386 -3.87 -8.91 15.80
N TRP A 387 -5.09 -9.44 15.90
CA TRP A 387 -6.27 -8.70 16.33
C TRP A 387 -6.64 -8.92 17.80
N ALA A 388 -6.51 -10.16 18.29
CA ALA A 388 -7.01 -10.58 19.60
C ALA A 388 -6.09 -10.21 20.76
N ASP A 389 -4.78 -10.14 20.53
CA ASP A 389 -3.84 -9.83 21.58
C ASP A 389 -3.94 -8.38 22.05
N ALA A 390 -3.55 -8.13 23.29
CA ALA A 390 -3.49 -6.80 23.87
C ALA A 390 -2.58 -5.86 23.05
N LEU A 391 -2.87 -4.57 23.09
CA LEU A 391 -2.03 -3.56 22.43
C LEU A 391 -0.60 -3.59 22.98
N MET A 392 0.36 -3.50 22.08
CA MET A 392 1.78 -3.44 22.42
C MET A 392 2.42 -2.25 21.73
N ASP A 393 3.28 -1.53 22.45
CA ASP A 393 4.09 -0.49 21.84
C ASP A 393 5.06 -1.10 20.83
N TRP A 394 5.28 -0.40 19.72
CA TRP A 394 6.24 -0.80 18.70
C TRP A 394 7.66 -0.35 19.06
N THR A 395 8.66 -0.85 18.35
CA THR A 395 10.08 -0.72 18.70
C THR A 395 10.48 0.74 18.90
N SER A 396 10.18 1.61 17.95
CA SER A 396 10.52 3.03 18.06
C SER A 396 9.87 3.68 19.29
N ARG A 397 8.60 3.37 19.56
CA ARG A 397 7.89 3.93 20.71
C ARG A 397 8.48 3.43 22.05
N LYS A 398 8.87 2.15 22.14
CA LYS A 398 9.56 1.60 23.31
C LYS A 398 10.88 2.33 23.55
N ILE A 399 11.72 2.45 22.52
CA ILE A 399 13.06 3.06 22.64
C ILE A 399 12.95 4.54 23.04
N TRP A 400 12.07 5.29 22.38
CA TRP A 400 11.89 6.71 22.69
C TRP A 400 11.24 6.99 24.05
N SER A 401 10.56 5.99 24.64
CA SER A 401 10.08 6.07 26.03
C SER A 401 11.16 5.77 27.08
N GLY A 402 12.39 5.45 26.65
CA GLY A 402 13.51 5.10 27.51
C GLY A 402 13.52 3.64 27.96
N GLN A 403 12.69 2.79 27.36
CA GLN A 403 12.73 1.34 27.64
C GLN A 403 14.01 0.75 27.06
N ASP A 404 14.69 -0.09 27.87
CA ASP A 404 15.84 -0.85 27.38
C ASP A 404 15.43 -1.82 26.28
N PHE A 405 16.19 -1.85 25.19
CA PHE A 405 15.89 -2.66 24.03
C PHE A 405 17.18 -3.20 23.39
N LYS A 406 17.10 -4.37 22.77
CA LYS A 406 18.27 -4.99 22.13
C LYS A 406 18.74 -4.20 20.91
N ALA A 407 20.05 -4.30 20.64
CA ALA A 407 20.66 -3.71 19.47
C ALA A 407 20.10 -4.30 18.17
N ASP A 408 20.01 -3.48 17.15
CA ASP A 408 19.65 -3.89 15.79
C ASP A 408 20.87 -4.42 15.03
N HIS A 409 20.67 -5.43 14.20
CA HIS A 409 21.74 -6.04 13.40
C HIS A 409 21.28 -6.30 11.96
N ALA A 410 22.17 -5.99 11.02
CA ALA A 410 21.97 -6.37 9.62
C ALA A 410 21.97 -7.90 9.46
N ILE A 411 21.23 -8.39 8.46
CA ILE A 411 21.33 -9.80 8.07
C ILE A 411 22.52 -10.00 7.13
N ASN A 412 23.23 -11.11 7.32
CA ASN A 412 24.22 -11.61 6.39
C ASN A 412 23.57 -12.74 5.58
N ASP A 413 23.63 -12.62 4.24
CA ASP A 413 23.14 -13.63 3.28
C ASP A 413 24.29 -14.50 2.76
#